data_74e65390dc41a9c4055db82a3b8c670e
#
_entry.id   74e65390dc41a9c4055db82a3b8c670e
#
_cell.length_a   1.000
_cell.length_b   1.000
_cell.length_c   1.000
_cell.angle_alpha   90.00
_cell.angle_beta   90.00
_cell.angle_gamma   90.00
#
_symmetry.space_group_name_H-M   'P 1'
#
loop_
_entity.id
_entity.type
_entity.pdbx_description
1 polymer ?
#
loop_
_entity_poly.entity_id
_entity_poly.type
_entity_poly.pdbx_seq_one_letter_code
_entity_poly.pdbx_strand_id
1 'polypeptide(L)'
;MIEKEEGTGTTSELFPPLLLRSGQVLKNRIVKAAMEENMAGTGQLPDERILTLYRRWAAGGVVLDEHSPLKPFAEWAKAGKSGGGAIWMQINQPGRQIPSGTPGVVWGPSGIGVSMGRHSSRFGRPTAMTPRQIDDTVTRFAVTAHRAEKAGFDGVEVHAAHGYLPSQFLSPPVNKRTDQWGGSLENRARMLLDIVRAVRAAVSPSFAVAVKLNSADFQRGGFDADDARQVIAMLEPLGVDLVELSGGSYESPAMTGRPADDSTQARGAYFLDLAKDLVRTSPVPLMLTGGVTRRVTAERVLYNEVARPTLSERRPHSGSVVRATHCAATEHQ
;
A
#
# COMPACT_ATOMS: atom_id res chain seq x y z
N MET A 1 39.95 34.94 13.59
CA MET A 1 39.98 33.47 13.62
C MET A 1 38.53 33.01 13.67
N ILE A 2 38.04 32.50 12.57
CA ILE A 2 36.72 31.90 12.47
C ILE A 2 36.96 30.42 12.54
N GLU A 3 36.59 29.80 13.66
CA GLU A 3 36.60 28.36 13.82
C GLU A 3 35.60 27.75 12.82
N LYS A 4 36.11 26.94 11.89
CA LYS A 4 35.31 26.04 11.08
C LYS A 4 34.86 24.92 11.99
N GLU A 5 33.59 24.88 12.31
CA GLU A 5 32.96 23.66 12.81
C GLU A 5 33.05 22.57 11.73
N GLU A 6 33.93 21.60 11.97
CA GLU A 6 33.94 20.35 11.22
C GLU A 6 32.70 19.58 11.55
N GLY A 7 31.70 19.70 10.66
CA GLY A 7 30.50 18.90 10.69
C GLY A 7 30.87 17.42 10.52
N THR A 8 30.73 16.62 11.56
CA THR A 8 30.74 15.16 11.49
C THR A 8 29.64 14.75 10.52
N GLY A 9 30.05 14.40 9.30
CA GLY A 9 29.15 13.96 8.24
C GLY A 9 28.50 12.63 8.61
N THR A 10 27.37 12.69 9.31
CA THR A 10 26.51 11.51 9.44
C THR A 10 25.96 11.18 8.06
N THR A 11 26.39 10.05 7.50
CA THR A 11 25.83 9.51 6.25
C THR A 11 24.34 9.32 6.43
N SER A 12 23.54 9.89 5.51
CA SER A 12 22.09 9.81 5.56
C SER A 12 21.59 8.36 5.48
N GLU A 13 20.75 7.94 6.41
CA GLU A 13 20.13 6.60 6.44
C GLU A 13 19.15 6.35 5.27
N LEU A 14 18.87 7.35 4.45
CA LEU A 14 18.03 7.22 3.26
C LEU A 14 18.67 6.40 2.13
N PHE A 15 19.99 6.38 2.03
CA PHE A 15 20.69 5.83 0.88
C PHE A 15 21.24 4.40 1.05
N PRO A 16 21.45 3.85 2.25
CA PRO A 16 21.83 2.45 2.38
C PRO A 16 20.77 1.53 1.76
N PRO A 17 21.21 0.44 1.10
CA PRO A 17 20.31 -0.53 0.51
C PRO A 17 19.52 -1.28 1.58
N LEU A 18 18.35 -1.80 1.20
CA LEU A 18 17.51 -2.67 2.02
C LEU A 18 17.37 -4.04 1.33
N LEU A 19 17.78 -5.09 2.05
CA LEU A 19 17.56 -6.48 1.64
C LEU A 19 16.19 -6.94 2.12
N LEU A 20 15.37 -7.42 1.20
CA LEU A 20 14.05 -8.00 1.46
C LEU A 20 14.13 -9.51 1.69
N ARG A 21 13.05 -10.13 2.22
CA ARG A 21 12.95 -11.58 2.45
C ARG A 21 13.07 -12.39 1.15
N SER A 22 12.51 -11.88 0.06
CA SER A 22 12.64 -12.45 -1.29
C SER A 22 14.08 -12.48 -1.82
N GLY A 23 15.03 -11.89 -1.12
CA GLY A 23 16.42 -11.72 -1.59
C GLY A 23 16.59 -10.50 -2.49
N GLN A 24 15.52 -9.78 -2.79
CA GLN A 24 15.58 -8.55 -3.57
C GLN A 24 16.26 -7.43 -2.78
N VAL A 25 17.16 -6.68 -3.44
CA VAL A 25 17.85 -5.54 -2.83
C VAL A 25 17.27 -4.25 -3.39
N LEU A 26 16.61 -3.47 -2.53
CA LEU A 26 16.25 -2.09 -2.85
C LEU A 26 17.49 -1.21 -2.71
N LYS A 27 17.81 -0.42 -3.75
CA LYS A 27 19.04 0.38 -3.81
C LYS A 27 19.16 1.45 -2.72
N ASN A 28 18.03 1.89 -2.20
CA ASN A 28 17.91 2.87 -1.13
C ASN A 28 16.56 2.72 -0.42
N ARG A 29 16.31 3.55 0.58
CA ARG A 29 15.07 3.52 1.38
C ARG A 29 14.00 4.51 0.91
N ILE A 30 14.06 4.92 -0.35
CA ILE A 30 13.11 5.85 -0.96
C ILE A 30 12.27 5.09 -1.97
N VAL A 31 10.95 5.05 -1.75
CA VAL A 31 9.99 4.41 -2.65
C VAL A 31 8.94 5.43 -3.08
N LYS A 32 8.58 5.41 -4.35
CA LYS A 32 7.37 6.09 -4.81
C LYS A 32 6.19 5.13 -4.66
N ALA A 33 5.32 5.42 -3.70
CA ALA A 33 4.11 4.63 -3.51
C ALA A 33 3.13 4.80 -4.69
N ALA A 34 2.30 3.78 -4.90
CA ALA A 34 1.25 3.81 -5.90
C ALA A 34 0.24 4.92 -5.59
N MET A 35 -0.22 5.59 -6.65
CA MET A 35 -1.33 6.55 -6.65
C MET A 35 -2.21 6.25 -7.87
N GLU A 36 -3.49 6.56 -7.77
CA GLU A 36 -4.38 6.42 -8.91
C GLU A 36 -4.23 7.62 -9.84
N GLU A 37 -3.72 7.38 -11.05
CA GLU A 37 -3.42 8.42 -12.03
C GLU A 37 -4.55 8.64 -13.04
N ASN A 38 -5.51 7.71 -13.13
CA ASN A 38 -6.61 7.73 -14.12
C ASN A 38 -6.11 7.87 -15.56
N MET A 39 -5.00 7.23 -15.90
CA MET A 39 -4.31 7.34 -17.19
C MET A 39 -4.36 6.04 -18.02
N ALA A 40 -5.25 5.11 -17.71
CA ALA A 40 -5.44 3.93 -18.53
C ALA A 40 -5.88 4.32 -19.94
N GLY A 41 -5.33 3.64 -20.95
CA GLY A 41 -5.71 3.77 -22.34
C GLY A 41 -6.95 2.96 -22.69
N THR A 42 -7.19 2.78 -23.98
CA THR A 42 -8.30 1.98 -24.50
C THR A 42 -8.24 0.56 -23.95
N GLY A 43 -9.37 0.04 -23.50
CA GLY A 43 -9.47 -1.29 -22.90
C GLY A 43 -8.83 -1.40 -21.51
N GLN A 44 -8.62 -0.31 -20.81
CA GLN A 44 -7.98 -0.26 -19.48
C GLN A 44 -6.53 -0.80 -19.50
N LEU A 45 -5.83 -0.60 -20.62
CA LEU A 45 -4.45 -1.05 -20.80
C LEU A 45 -3.43 0.09 -20.62
N PRO A 46 -2.17 -0.22 -20.27
CA PRO A 46 -1.08 0.74 -20.33
C PRO A 46 -0.89 1.27 -21.75
N ASP A 47 -0.75 2.60 -21.90
CA ASP A 47 -0.45 3.28 -23.17
C ASP A 47 0.79 4.19 -23.04
N GLU A 48 1.14 4.93 -24.12
CA GLU A 48 2.31 5.81 -24.13
C GLU A 48 2.29 6.89 -23.04
N ARG A 49 1.13 7.31 -22.56
CA ARG A 49 1.03 8.28 -21.47
C ARG A 49 1.57 7.67 -20.16
N ILE A 50 1.15 6.44 -19.85
CA ILE A 50 1.66 5.69 -18.70
C ILE A 50 3.14 5.39 -18.90
N LEU A 51 3.56 4.88 -20.07
CA LEU A 51 4.96 4.57 -20.34
C LEU A 51 5.87 5.79 -20.21
N THR A 52 5.45 6.95 -20.69
CA THR A 52 6.19 8.22 -20.56
C THR A 52 6.27 8.65 -19.10
N LEU A 53 5.16 8.55 -18.37
CA LEU A 53 5.12 8.86 -16.94
C LEU A 53 6.09 7.95 -16.17
N TYR A 54 6.10 6.64 -16.47
CA TYR A 54 6.95 5.67 -15.79
C TYR A 54 8.44 5.75 -16.18
N ARG A 55 8.77 6.21 -17.36
CA ARG A 55 10.16 6.58 -17.68
C ARG A 55 10.65 7.74 -16.81
N ARG A 56 9.76 8.62 -16.38
CA ARG A 56 10.06 9.73 -15.48
C ARG A 56 9.79 9.37 -14.01
N TRP A 57 8.69 8.68 -13.72
CA TRP A 57 8.29 8.11 -12.42
C TRP A 57 6.91 7.44 -12.52
N ALA A 58 6.59 6.50 -11.64
CA ALA A 58 5.49 5.55 -11.80
C ALA A 58 4.20 5.88 -11.06
N ALA A 59 3.05 5.64 -11.65
CA ALA A 59 1.78 5.13 -11.12
C ALA A 59 0.65 5.13 -12.17
N GLY A 60 -0.35 4.22 -12.07
CA GLY A 60 -1.51 4.20 -12.94
C GLY A 60 -2.52 3.10 -12.60
N GLY A 61 -3.82 3.37 -12.81
CA GLY A 61 -4.88 2.37 -12.68
C GLY A 61 -5.09 1.64 -14.00
N VAL A 62 -4.65 0.39 -14.07
CA VAL A 62 -4.86 -0.51 -15.23
C VAL A 62 -5.40 -1.86 -14.78
N VAL A 63 -6.05 -2.60 -15.68
CA VAL A 63 -6.57 -3.95 -15.40
C VAL A 63 -5.63 -4.99 -16.00
N LEU A 64 -5.23 -5.96 -15.17
CA LEU A 64 -4.45 -7.14 -15.59
C LEU A 64 -5.16 -8.39 -15.08
N ASP A 65 -5.86 -9.08 -15.98
CA ASP A 65 -6.55 -10.35 -15.74
C ASP A 65 -6.05 -11.44 -16.71
N GLU A 66 -6.64 -12.64 -16.66
CA GLU A 66 -6.24 -13.76 -17.50
C GLU A 66 -6.35 -13.50 -19.02
N HIS A 67 -7.18 -12.55 -19.43
CA HIS A 67 -7.43 -12.21 -20.84
C HIS A 67 -6.60 -11.02 -21.33
N SER A 68 -6.01 -10.23 -20.41
CA SER A 68 -5.25 -9.04 -20.77
C SER A 68 -3.98 -9.40 -21.56
N PRO A 69 -3.63 -8.69 -22.65
CA PRO A 69 -2.37 -8.89 -23.35
C PRO A 69 -1.19 -8.48 -22.46
N LEU A 70 -0.18 -9.34 -22.34
CA LEU A 70 0.99 -9.08 -21.48
C LEU A 70 1.94 -8.02 -22.02
N LYS A 71 2.00 -7.82 -23.35
CA LYS A 71 2.96 -6.91 -23.98
C LYS A 71 2.92 -5.48 -23.44
N PRO A 72 1.77 -4.79 -23.31
CA PRO A 72 1.73 -3.44 -22.73
C PRO A 72 2.26 -3.37 -21.29
N PHE A 73 2.00 -4.41 -20.51
CA PHE A 73 2.48 -4.49 -19.12
C PHE A 73 3.99 -4.75 -19.05
N ALA A 74 4.54 -5.56 -19.97
CA ALA A 74 5.98 -5.77 -20.07
C ALA A 74 6.73 -4.48 -20.49
N GLU A 75 6.17 -3.72 -21.41
CA GLU A 75 6.70 -2.42 -21.79
C GLU A 75 6.64 -1.43 -20.60
N TRP A 76 5.58 -1.46 -19.82
CA TRP A 76 5.47 -0.68 -18.60
C TRP A 76 6.51 -1.09 -17.55
N ALA A 77 6.65 -2.37 -17.24
CA ALA A 77 7.67 -2.85 -16.30
C ALA A 77 9.08 -2.45 -16.75
N LYS A 78 9.39 -2.60 -18.05
CA LYS A 78 10.66 -2.15 -18.63
C LYS A 78 10.88 -0.64 -18.49
N ALA A 79 9.86 0.18 -18.76
CA ALA A 79 9.92 1.63 -18.62
C ALA A 79 10.20 2.05 -17.17
N GLY A 80 9.51 1.44 -16.19
CA GLY A 80 9.72 1.72 -14.77
C GLY A 80 11.11 1.33 -14.27
N LYS A 81 11.75 0.32 -14.89
CA LYS A 81 13.10 -0.13 -14.53
C LYS A 81 14.23 0.59 -15.28
N SER A 82 13.92 1.50 -16.18
CA SER A 82 14.93 2.15 -17.02
C SER A 82 15.98 2.94 -16.23
N GLY A 83 15.63 3.43 -15.02
CA GLY A 83 16.55 4.06 -14.07
C GLY A 83 17.28 3.07 -13.15
N GLY A 84 17.13 1.75 -13.39
CA GLY A 84 17.74 0.70 -12.58
C GLY A 84 17.12 0.53 -11.20
N GLY A 85 15.93 1.07 -10.93
CA GLY A 85 15.11 0.78 -9.75
C GLY A 85 14.27 -0.48 -9.93
N ALA A 86 13.69 -0.99 -8.84
CA ALA A 86 12.66 -2.01 -8.88
C ALA A 86 11.27 -1.38 -9.13
N ILE A 87 10.39 -2.13 -9.80
CA ILE A 87 9.00 -1.73 -10.00
C ILE A 87 8.06 -2.83 -9.51
N TRP A 88 7.11 -2.48 -8.66
CA TRP A 88 6.05 -3.37 -8.19
C TRP A 88 4.69 -2.89 -8.66
N MET A 89 3.81 -3.84 -8.98
CA MET A 89 2.43 -3.55 -9.35
C MET A 89 1.55 -3.55 -8.12
N GLN A 90 0.88 -2.45 -7.81
CA GLN A 90 -0.19 -2.47 -6.81
C GLN A 90 -1.44 -3.09 -7.43
N ILE A 91 -1.98 -4.12 -6.76
CA ILE A 91 -3.19 -4.83 -7.17
C ILE A 91 -4.32 -4.53 -6.20
N ASN A 92 -5.50 -4.20 -6.73
CA ASN A 92 -6.61 -3.66 -5.98
C ASN A 92 -7.96 -4.20 -6.45
N GLN A 93 -8.92 -4.27 -5.52
CA GLN A 93 -10.33 -4.48 -5.79
C GLN A 93 -11.13 -3.41 -5.02
N PRO A 94 -11.85 -2.50 -5.72
CA PRO A 94 -12.47 -1.34 -5.07
C PRO A 94 -13.61 -1.69 -4.10
N GLY A 95 -14.26 -2.84 -4.27
CA GLY A 95 -15.39 -3.21 -3.42
C GLY A 95 -16.52 -2.18 -3.51
N ARG A 96 -17.06 -1.75 -2.38
CA ARG A 96 -18.15 -0.76 -2.30
C ARG A 96 -17.80 0.65 -2.82
N GLN A 97 -16.54 0.89 -3.16
CA GLN A 97 -16.08 2.19 -3.70
C GLN A 97 -16.15 2.26 -5.24
N ILE A 98 -16.81 1.29 -5.88
CA ILE A 98 -17.11 1.35 -7.32
C ILE A 98 -18.11 2.49 -7.58
N PRO A 99 -17.84 3.38 -8.56
CA PRO A 99 -18.76 4.45 -8.92
C PRO A 99 -20.15 3.92 -9.32
N SER A 100 -21.21 4.63 -8.92
CA SER A 100 -22.58 4.34 -9.37
C SER A 100 -22.65 4.47 -10.89
N GLY A 101 -23.28 3.52 -11.55
CA GLY A 101 -23.35 3.48 -13.02
C GLY A 101 -22.24 2.66 -13.68
N THR A 102 -21.23 2.19 -12.94
CA THR A 102 -20.32 1.17 -13.43
C THR A 102 -21.11 -0.14 -13.63
N PRO A 103 -21.06 -0.77 -14.81
CA PRO A 103 -21.73 -2.04 -15.04
C PRO A 103 -21.24 -3.14 -14.11
N GLY A 104 -22.15 -4.03 -13.70
CA GLY A 104 -21.85 -5.18 -12.85
C GLY A 104 -22.34 -5.02 -11.41
N VAL A 105 -22.04 -6.02 -10.59
CA VAL A 105 -22.43 -6.05 -9.18
C VAL A 105 -21.34 -5.45 -8.33
N VAL A 106 -21.71 -4.52 -7.46
CA VAL A 106 -20.81 -3.96 -6.45
C VAL A 106 -20.72 -4.92 -5.28
N TRP A 107 -19.54 -5.45 -5.03
CA TRP A 107 -19.30 -6.41 -3.95
C TRP A 107 -18.77 -5.74 -2.69
N GLY A 108 -19.12 -6.29 -1.53
CA GLY A 108 -18.55 -5.91 -0.24
C GLY A 108 -18.68 -7.05 0.78
N PRO A 109 -18.07 -6.94 1.97
CA PRO A 109 -18.27 -7.95 3.02
C PRO A 109 -19.74 -8.00 3.47
N SER A 110 -20.43 -6.86 3.43
CA SER A 110 -21.83 -6.66 3.81
C SER A 110 -22.49 -5.64 2.88
N GLY A 111 -23.82 -5.56 2.92
CA GLY A 111 -24.61 -4.61 2.12
C GLY A 111 -24.54 -3.16 2.61
N ILE A 112 -23.40 -2.71 3.13
CA ILE A 112 -23.20 -1.38 3.71
C ILE A 112 -22.50 -0.48 2.69
N GLY A 113 -23.22 0.52 2.17
CA GLY A 113 -22.70 1.49 1.21
C GLY A 113 -21.73 2.50 1.83
N VAL A 114 -21.06 3.27 0.98
CA VAL A 114 -20.21 4.39 1.40
C VAL A 114 -21.07 5.52 1.96
N SER A 115 -20.72 6.03 3.14
CA SER A 115 -21.44 7.12 3.82
C SER A 115 -20.66 8.43 3.75
N MET A 116 -21.00 9.28 2.79
CA MET A 116 -20.39 10.59 2.56
C MET A 116 -21.46 11.70 2.43
N GLY A 117 -22.55 11.59 3.18
CA GLY A 117 -23.66 12.51 3.09
C GLY A 117 -24.21 12.61 1.66
N ARG A 118 -24.33 13.81 1.10
CA ARG A 118 -24.82 14.04 -0.27
C ARG A 118 -23.98 13.36 -1.37
N HIS A 119 -22.74 12.96 -1.06
CA HIS A 119 -21.85 12.32 -2.02
C HIS A 119 -21.92 10.79 -2.02
N SER A 120 -22.71 10.19 -1.12
CA SER A 120 -22.87 8.73 -1.04
C SER A 120 -23.46 8.14 -2.34
N SER A 121 -24.31 8.89 -3.04
CA SER A 121 -24.91 8.47 -4.32
C SER A 121 -23.90 8.32 -5.48
N ARG A 122 -22.67 8.77 -5.32
CA ARG A 122 -21.61 8.58 -6.30
C ARG A 122 -21.11 7.12 -6.35
N PHE A 123 -21.44 6.33 -5.35
CA PHE A 123 -21.00 4.93 -5.23
C PHE A 123 -22.18 3.98 -5.43
N GLY A 124 -21.89 2.81 -6.00
CA GLY A 124 -22.88 1.75 -6.15
C GLY A 124 -23.28 1.15 -4.78
N ARG A 125 -24.46 0.53 -4.73
CA ARG A 125 -24.91 -0.18 -3.53
C ARG A 125 -24.28 -1.56 -3.48
N PRO A 126 -23.51 -1.90 -2.42
CA PRO A 126 -22.85 -3.19 -2.34
C PRO A 126 -23.82 -4.32 -1.99
N THR A 127 -23.54 -5.48 -2.56
CA THR A 127 -24.12 -6.76 -2.20
C THR A 127 -23.09 -7.56 -1.39
N ALA A 128 -23.54 -8.20 -0.31
CA ALA A 128 -22.68 -9.06 0.49
C ALA A 128 -22.17 -10.25 -0.34
N MET A 129 -20.86 -10.46 -0.33
CA MET A 129 -20.24 -11.57 -1.03
C MET A 129 -20.59 -12.92 -0.40
N THR A 130 -20.85 -13.90 -1.25
CA THR A 130 -20.90 -15.30 -0.84
C THR A 130 -19.48 -15.84 -0.61
N PRO A 131 -19.30 -16.96 0.12
CA PRO A 131 -17.99 -17.63 0.26
C PRO A 131 -17.32 -17.88 -1.08
N ARG A 132 -18.04 -18.39 -2.06
CA ARG A 132 -17.52 -18.65 -3.41
C ARG A 132 -16.98 -17.38 -4.09
N GLN A 133 -17.66 -16.25 -3.96
CA GLN A 133 -17.20 -14.98 -4.53
C GLN A 133 -15.96 -14.44 -3.83
N ILE A 134 -15.79 -14.72 -2.53
CA ILE A 134 -14.57 -14.41 -1.79
C ILE A 134 -13.42 -15.26 -2.35
N ASP A 135 -13.62 -16.56 -2.49
CA ASP A 135 -12.61 -17.50 -3.05
C ASP A 135 -12.25 -17.14 -4.50
N ASP A 136 -13.23 -16.80 -5.34
CA ASP A 136 -13.02 -16.32 -6.71
C ASP A 136 -12.17 -15.04 -6.72
N THR A 137 -12.41 -14.12 -5.77
CA THR A 137 -11.63 -12.88 -5.63
C THR A 137 -10.20 -13.18 -5.21
N VAL A 138 -9.98 -14.04 -4.23
CA VAL A 138 -8.65 -14.49 -3.80
C VAL A 138 -7.87 -15.08 -4.98
N THR A 139 -8.52 -15.93 -5.77
CA THR A 139 -7.92 -16.54 -6.98
C THR A 139 -7.51 -15.47 -8.00
N ARG A 140 -8.34 -14.45 -8.22
CA ARG A 140 -8.02 -13.34 -9.15
C ARG A 140 -6.81 -12.53 -8.72
N PHE A 141 -6.61 -12.29 -7.43
CA PHE A 141 -5.39 -11.65 -6.92
C PHE A 141 -4.14 -12.49 -7.25
N ALA A 142 -4.21 -13.81 -7.07
CA ALA A 142 -3.11 -14.71 -7.39
C ALA A 142 -2.80 -14.75 -8.90
N VAL A 143 -3.84 -14.81 -9.75
CA VAL A 143 -3.69 -14.75 -11.21
C VAL A 143 -3.05 -13.44 -11.64
N THR A 144 -3.51 -12.30 -11.11
CA THR A 144 -2.94 -10.99 -11.45
C THR A 144 -1.48 -10.90 -11.03
N ALA A 145 -1.12 -11.38 -9.83
CA ALA A 145 0.27 -11.39 -9.35
C ALA A 145 1.18 -12.25 -10.24
N HIS A 146 0.76 -13.45 -10.61
CA HIS A 146 1.48 -14.32 -11.54
C HIS A 146 1.69 -13.65 -12.90
N ARG A 147 0.67 -12.97 -13.42
CA ARG A 147 0.78 -12.25 -14.69
C ARG A 147 1.68 -11.02 -14.61
N ALA A 148 1.69 -10.32 -13.46
CA ALA A 148 2.63 -9.22 -13.21
C ALA A 148 4.08 -9.73 -13.23
N GLU A 149 4.37 -10.87 -12.60
CA GLU A 149 5.67 -11.51 -12.68
C GLU A 149 6.04 -11.88 -14.12
N LYS A 150 5.14 -12.51 -14.88
CA LYS A 150 5.34 -12.83 -16.30
C LYS A 150 5.57 -11.58 -17.17
N ALA A 151 4.98 -10.46 -16.82
CA ALA A 151 5.21 -9.18 -17.49
C ALA A 151 6.55 -8.52 -17.09
N GLY A 152 7.28 -9.10 -16.12
CA GLY A 152 8.60 -8.62 -15.72
C GLY A 152 8.59 -7.54 -14.63
N PHE A 153 7.51 -7.41 -13.86
CA PHE A 153 7.55 -6.66 -12.59
C PHE A 153 8.44 -7.41 -11.58
N ASP A 154 8.96 -6.68 -10.59
CA ASP A 154 9.83 -7.24 -9.55
C ASP A 154 9.05 -7.63 -8.29
N GLY A 155 7.79 -7.25 -8.21
CA GLY A 155 6.89 -7.58 -7.10
C GLY A 155 5.48 -7.08 -7.32
N VAL A 156 4.62 -7.40 -6.34
CA VAL A 156 3.27 -6.85 -6.23
C VAL A 156 3.02 -6.28 -4.83
N GLU A 157 2.11 -5.35 -4.75
CA GLU A 157 1.57 -4.84 -3.49
C GLU A 157 0.06 -5.05 -3.45
N VAL A 158 -0.40 -5.83 -2.48
CA VAL A 158 -1.83 -6.05 -2.22
C VAL A 158 -2.40 -4.83 -1.49
N HIS A 159 -3.38 -4.17 -2.11
CA HIS A 159 -3.99 -2.98 -1.52
C HIS A 159 -5.07 -3.33 -0.50
N ALA A 160 -4.72 -3.30 0.78
CA ALA A 160 -5.62 -3.57 1.91
C ALA A 160 -5.85 -2.30 2.78
N ALA A 161 -5.89 -1.12 2.14
CA ALA A 161 -6.07 0.16 2.80
C ALA A 161 -7.20 0.99 2.14
N HIS A 162 -7.47 2.17 2.67
CA HIS A 162 -8.31 3.23 2.11
C HIS A 162 -9.76 2.84 1.85
N GLY A 163 -10.28 1.79 2.52
CA GLY A 163 -11.65 1.32 2.33
C GLY A 163 -11.88 0.55 1.03
N TYR A 164 -10.82 0.02 0.38
CA TYR A 164 -10.93 -0.96 -0.70
C TYR A 164 -11.25 -2.35 -0.15
N LEU A 165 -11.57 -3.33 -1.00
CA LEU A 165 -12.23 -4.56 -0.58
C LEU A 165 -11.52 -5.30 0.58
N PRO A 166 -10.21 -5.57 0.56
CA PRO A 166 -9.57 -6.22 1.71
C PRO A 166 -9.66 -5.38 3.00
N SER A 167 -9.54 -4.04 2.88
CA SER A 167 -9.73 -3.11 4.01
C SER A 167 -11.17 -3.11 4.53
N GLN A 168 -12.17 -3.30 3.64
CA GLN A 168 -13.57 -3.40 4.04
C GLN A 168 -13.82 -4.63 4.92
N PHE A 169 -13.16 -5.76 4.63
CA PHE A 169 -13.25 -6.94 5.47
C PHE A 169 -12.63 -6.71 6.85
N LEU A 170 -11.52 -5.98 6.94
CA LEU A 170 -10.85 -5.63 8.20
C LEU A 170 -11.70 -4.71 9.09
N SER A 171 -12.50 -3.82 8.51
CA SER A 171 -13.18 -2.71 9.19
C SER A 171 -14.51 -3.14 9.84
N PRO A 172 -14.65 -3.14 11.18
CA PRO A 172 -15.90 -3.54 11.86
C PRO A 172 -17.14 -2.71 11.49
N PRO A 173 -17.06 -1.40 11.20
CA PRO A 173 -18.21 -0.63 10.73
C PRO A 173 -18.79 -1.14 9.41
N VAL A 174 -17.94 -1.69 8.53
CA VAL A 174 -18.28 -2.13 7.18
C VAL A 174 -18.56 -3.63 7.12
N ASN A 175 -17.81 -4.43 7.86
CA ASN A 175 -17.97 -5.88 7.91
C ASN A 175 -18.88 -6.30 9.07
N LYS A 176 -20.14 -6.58 8.75
CA LYS A 176 -21.16 -7.08 9.69
C LYS A 176 -21.44 -8.58 9.53
N ARG A 177 -20.49 -9.32 8.94
CA ARG A 177 -20.62 -10.77 8.78
C ARG A 177 -20.55 -11.48 10.12
N THR A 178 -21.24 -12.61 10.21
CA THR A 178 -21.27 -13.51 11.38
C THR A 178 -20.64 -14.87 11.06
N ASP A 179 -20.11 -15.03 9.85
CA ASP A 179 -19.41 -16.24 9.43
C ASP A 179 -17.87 -16.09 9.63
N GLN A 180 -17.11 -17.02 9.08
CA GLN A 180 -15.66 -17.08 9.23
C GLN A 180 -14.87 -15.87 8.67
N TRP A 181 -15.50 -14.93 8.00
CA TRP A 181 -14.88 -13.69 7.52
C TRP A 181 -15.33 -12.43 8.27
N GLY A 182 -16.02 -12.58 9.42
CA GLY A 182 -16.51 -11.47 10.23
C GLY A 182 -16.44 -11.72 11.73
N GLY A 183 -16.74 -10.69 12.51
CA GLY A 183 -16.65 -10.75 13.99
C GLY A 183 -15.23 -10.49 14.50
N SER A 184 -14.51 -11.53 14.94
CA SER A 184 -13.15 -11.37 15.49
C SER A 184 -12.16 -10.82 14.46
N LEU A 185 -11.03 -10.29 14.93
CA LEU A 185 -9.98 -9.75 14.04
C LEU A 185 -9.42 -10.83 13.12
N GLU A 186 -9.20 -12.04 13.63
CA GLU A 186 -8.71 -13.18 12.87
C GLU A 186 -9.64 -13.52 11.70
N ASN A 187 -10.95 -13.48 11.94
CA ASN A 187 -11.95 -13.69 10.90
C ASN A 187 -11.97 -12.53 9.90
N ARG A 188 -11.93 -11.28 10.38
CA ARG A 188 -11.89 -10.10 9.52
C ARG A 188 -10.62 -10.04 8.66
N ALA A 189 -9.49 -10.50 9.18
CA ALA A 189 -8.22 -10.57 8.46
C ALA A 189 -8.15 -11.73 7.46
N ARG A 190 -8.99 -12.74 7.58
CA ARG A 190 -8.94 -13.99 6.80
C ARG A 190 -8.83 -13.74 5.30
N MET A 191 -9.68 -12.87 4.73
CA MET A 191 -9.62 -12.58 3.29
C MET A 191 -8.25 -12.04 2.85
N LEU A 192 -7.68 -11.11 3.60
CA LEU A 192 -6.34 -10.58 3.30
C LEU A 192 -5.27 -11.68 3.39
N LEU A 193 -5.31 -12.47 4.45
CA LEU A 193 -4.35 -13.56 4.65
C LEU A 193 -4.46 -14.63 3.55
N ASP A 194 -5.68 -14.96 3.10
CA ASP A 194 -5.91 -15.91 2.02
C ASP A 194 -5.42 -15.35 0.68
N ILE A 195 -5.61 -14.05 0.40
CA ILE A 195 -5.03 -13.37 -0.76
C ILE A 195 -3.50 -13.48 -0.74
N VAL A 196 -2.86 -13.14 0.39
CA VAL A 196 -1.39 -13.19 0.49
C VAL A 196 -0.86 -14.61 0.32
N ARG A 197 -1.50 -15.61 0.91
CA ARG A 197 -1.13 -17.03 0.70
C ARG A 197 -1.24 -17.44 -0.76
N ALA A 198 -2.35 -17.11 -1.42
CA ALA A 198 -2.59 -17.44 -2.81
C ALA A 198 -1.61 -16.72 -3.76
N VAL A 199 -1.33 -15.45 -3.52
CA VAL A 199 -0.31 -14.67 -4.25
C VAL A 199 1.06 -15.31 -4.06
N ARG A 200 1.47 -15.59 -2.83
CA ARG A 200 2.79 -16.17 -2.54
C ARG A 200 2.97 -17.55 -3.19
N ALA A 201 1.91 -18.36 -3.24
CA ALA A 201 1.91 -19.67 -3.91
C ALA A 201 1.96 -19.57 -5.44
N ALA A 202 1.52 -18.45 -6.01
CA ALA A 202 1.42 -18.27 -7.47
C ALA A 202 2.68 -17.64 -8.11
N VAL A 203 3.62 -17.10 -7.32
CA VAL A 203 4.82 -16.39 -7.79
C VAL A 203 6.10 -17.03 -7.26
N SER A 204 7.24 -16.73 -7.91
CA SER A 204 8.53 -17.25 -7.46
C SER A 204 8.94 -16.71 -6.08
N PRO A 205 9.80 -17.43 -5.34
CA PRO A 205 10.32 -16.95 -4.05
C PRO A 205 11.06 -15.61 -4.13
N SER A 206 11.68 -15.30 -5.26
CA SER A 206 12.41 -14.04 -5.50
C SER A 206 11.51 -12.86 -5.89
N PHE A 207 10.24 -13.10 -6.17
CA PHE A 207 9.28 -12.06 -6.49
C PHE A 207 8.74 -11.42 -5.19
N ALA A 208 8.88 -10.09 -5.03
CA ALA A 208 8.48 -9.43 -3.79
C ALA A 208 6.95 -9.37 -3.64
N VAL A 209 6.48 -9.55 -2.41
CA VAL A 209 5.05 -9.40 -2.04
C VAL A 209 4.92 -8.43 -0.90
N ALA A 210 4.30 -7.29 -1.17
CA ALA A 210 4.00 -6.27 -0.18
C ALA A 210 2.50 -6.16 0.09
N VAL A 211 2.17 -5.54 1.21
CA VAL A 211 0.79 -5.22 1.59
C VAL A 211 0.71 -3.75 1.98
N LYS A 212 -0.24 -3.00 1.39
CA LYS A 212 -0.60 -1.68 1.87
C LYS A 212 -1.75 -1.81 2.86
N LEU A 213 -1.54 -1.35 4.10
CA LEU A 213 -2.46 -1.50 5.22
C LEU A 213 -2.77 -0.13 5.84
N ASN A 214 -4.01 0.07 6.30
CA ASN A 214 -4.29 1.20 7.17
C ASN A 214 -3.62 1.01 8.53
N SER A 215 -2.99 2.04 9.06
CA SER A 215 -2.60 2.11 10.48
C SER A 215 -3.83 2.33 11.38
N ALA A 216 -4.85 2.99 10.85
CA ALA A 216 -6.19 3.14 11.42
C ALA A 216 -7.19 3.60 10.35
N ASP A 217 -8.48 3.32 10.56
CA ASP A 217 -9.57 3.84 9.73
C ASP A 217 -9.91 5.30 10.06
N PHE A 218 -9.47 5.80 11.22
CA PHE A 218 -9.86 7.11 11.78
C PHE A 218 -11.37 7.28 11.91
N GLN A 219 -12.06 6.19 12.22
CA GLN A 219 -13.48 6.13 12.47
C GLN A 219 -13.74 5.45 13.82
N ARG A 220 -14.76 5.93 14.55
CA ARG A 220 -15.13 5.34 15.85
C ARG A 220 -15.55 3.88 15.67
N GLY A 221 -14.87 2.97 16.40
CA GLY A 221 -15.11 1.54 16.32
C GLY A 221 -14.63 0.90 15.01
N GLY A 222 -13.80 1.63 14.23
CA GLY A 222 -13.12 1.13 13.04
C GLY A 222 -11.90 0.28 13.38
N PHE A 223 -11.18 -0.11 12.34
CA PHE A 223 -9.87 -0.74 12.42
C PHE A 223 -8.87 0.26 13.05
N ASP A 224 -8.10 -0.17 14.03
CA ASP A 224 -7.20 0.69 14.80
C ASP A 224 -5.73 0.20 14.78
N ALA A 225 -4.86 0.91 15.52
CA ALA A 225 -3.42 0.60 15.54
C ALA A 225 -3.11 -0.76 16.19
N ASP A 226 -3.92 -1.21 17.15
CA ASP A 226 -3.76 -2.52 17.76
C ASP A 226 -4.19 -3.64 16.80
N ASP A 227 -5.28 -3.45 16.09
CA ASP A 227 -5.70 -4.31 14.98
C ASP A 227 -4.59 -4.39 13.91
N ALA A 228 -4.01 -3.24 13.52
CA ALA A 228 -2.93 -3.18 12.53
C ALA A 228 -1.69 -3.96 12.98
N ARG A 229 -1.28 -3.82 14.23
CA ARG A 229 -0.15 -4.57 14.82
C ARG A 229 -0.37 -6.08 14.73
N GLN A 230 -1.56 -6.54 15.09
CA GLN A 230 -1.90 -7.96 15.05
C GLN A 230 -1.94 -8.49 13.61
N VAL A 231 -2.53 -7.75 12.68
CA VAL A 231 -2.56 -8.13 11.26
C VAL A 231 -1.14 -8.20 10.67
N ILE A 232 -0.25 -7.26 10.99
CA ILE A 232 1.16 -7.31 10.57
C ILE A 232 1.86 -8.58 11.11
N ALA A 233 1.60 -8.94 12.36
CA ALA A 233 2.13 -10.17 12.93
C ALA A 233 1.58 -11.43 12.22
N MET A 234 0.31 -11.44 11.81
CA MET A 234 -0.29 -12.53 11.03
C MET A 234 0.27 -12.62 9.60
N LEU A 235 0.75 -11.51 9.02
CA LEU A 235 1.35 -11.47 7.69
C LEU A 235 2.79 -12.01 7.67
N GLU A 236 3.50 -11.92 8.78
CA GLU A 236 4.91 -12.33 8.88
C GLU A 236 5.17 -13.77 8.42
N PRO A 237 4.46 -14.80 8.93
CA PRO A 237 4.70 -16.18 8.53
C PRO A 237 4.31 -16.49 7.08
N LEU A 238 3.60 -15.58 6.41
CA LEU A 238 3.18 -15.72 5.02
C LEU A 238 4.23 -15.21 4.02
N GLY A 239 5.38 -14.76 4.49
CA GLY A 239 6.49 -14.33 3.63
C GLY A 239 6.25 -12.98 2.96
N VAL A 240 5.58 -12.06 3.63
CA VAL A 240 5.46 -10.66 3.18
C VAL A 240 6.81 -9.96 3.31
N ASP A 241 7.23 -9.27 2.27
CA ASP A 241 8.52 -8.56 2.19
C ASP A 241 8.48 -7.17 2.82
N LEU A 242 7.31 -6.49 2.72
CA LEU A 242 7.13 -5.10 3.15
C LEU A 242 5.67 -4.83 3.47
N VAL A 243 5.39 -4.04 4.51
CA VAL A 243 4.06 -3.47 4.75
C VAL A 243 4.12 -1.95 4.61
N GLU A 244 3.34 -1.40 3.68
CA GLU A 244 3.14 0.04 3.53
C GLU A 244 2.04 0.51 4.48
N LEU A 245 2.38 1.38 5.43
CA LEU A 245 1.44 1.99 6.35
C LEU A 245 0.83 3.27 5.76
N SER A 246 -0.49 3.29 5.73
CA SER A 246 -1.31 4.43 5.33
C SER A 246 -2.48 4.59 6.31
N GLY A 247 -3.58 5.23 5.92
CA GLY A 247 -4.74 5.33 6.80
C GLY A 247 -5.93 6.06 6.20
N GLY A 248 -7.08 5.84 6.80
CA GLY A 248 -8.33 6.46 6.38
C GLY A 248 -9.05 5.77 5.22
N SER A 249 -10.10 6.39 4.78
CA SER A 249 -10.94 5.96 3.64
C SER A 249 -11.60 7.20 3.00
N TYR A 250 -12.45 7.03 2.00
CA TYR A 250 -13.25 8.15 1.48
C TYR A 250 -14.19 8.75 2.55
N GLU A 251 -14.64 7.96 3.52
CA GLU A 251 -15.49 8.41 4.63
C GLU A 251 -14.68 9.15 5.71
N SER A 252 -13.38 8.88 5.81
CA SER A 252 -12.43 9.53 6.71
C SER A 252 -11.12 9.78 5.96
N PRO A 253 -10.98 10.91 5.22
CA PRO A 253 -9.97 11.12 4.20
C PRO A 253 -8.57 11.49 4.76
N ALA A 254 -8.13 10.85 5.84
CA ALA A 254 -6.80 11.07 6.44
C ALA A 254 -5.65 10.93 5.44
N MET A 255 -5.80 10.02 4.43
CA MET A 255 -4.81 9.82 3.39
C MET A 255 -4.60 11.03 2.46
N THR A 256 -5.53 11.99 2.45
CA THR A 256 -5.40 13.20 1.62
C THR A 256 -4.61 14.31 2.29
N GLY A 257 -4.18 14.08 3.55
CA GLY A 257 -3.48 15.08 4.34
C GLY A 257 -4.34 16.27 4.75
N ARG A 258 -5.67 16.16 4.67
CA ARG A 258 -6.57 17.13 5.28
C ARG A 258 -6.66 16.80 6.76
N PRO A 259 -6.01 17.60 7.63
CA PRO A 259 -6.03 17.35 9.05
C PRO A 259 -7.41 17.64 9.65
N ALA A 260 -7.72 16.95 10.73
CA ALA A 260 -8.81 17.36 11.59
C ALA A 260 -8.48 18.69 12.33
N ASP A 261 -7.18 19.04 12.39
CA ASP A 261 -6.67 20.28 12.98
C ASP A 261 -5.37 20.77 12.30
N ASP A 262 -5.03 22.05 12.49
CA ASP A 262 -3.83 22.69 11.92
C ASP A 262 -2.51 22.09 12.44
N SER A 263 -2.52 21.43 13.60
CA SER A 263 -1.33 20.86 14.22
C SER A 263 -0.80 19.66 13.44
N THR A 264 -1.68 18.89 12.79
CA THR A 264 -1.33 17.72 11.96
C THR A 264 -0.72 18.14 10.63
N GLN A 265 -1.18 19.26 10.06
CA GLN A 265 -0.65 19.79 8.79
C GLN A 265 0.80 20.29 8.92
N ALA A 266 1.15 20.86 10.07
CA ALA A 266 2.48 21.42 10.33
C ALA A 266 3.58 20.32 10.48
N ARG A 267 3.22 19.07 10.76
CA ARG A 267 4.19 18.04 11.17
C ARG A 267 4.78 17.25 10.00
N GLY A 268 4.16 17.20 8.82
CA GLY A 268 4.52 16.29 7.73
C GLY A 268 4.47 14.81 8.20
N ALA A 269 4.48 13.83 7.30
CA ALA A 269 4.38 12.41 7.63
C ALA A 269 3.18 12.10 8.57
N TYR A 270 1.96 12.20 8.03
CA TYR A 270 0.69 12.17 8.78
C TYR A 270 0.49 10.98 9.72
N PHE A 271 1.11 9.85 9.40
CA PHE A 271 0.96 8.60 10.15
C PHE A 271 2.18 8.28 11.03
N LEU A 272 3.14 9.21 11.16
CA LEU A 272 4.40 8.95 11.86
C LEU A 272 4.20 8.55 13.33
N ASP A 273 3.30 9.23 14.04
CA ASP A 273 3.11 8.96 15.46
C ASP A 273 2.48 7.57 15.71
N LEU A 274 1.52 7.16 14.86
CA LEU A 274 0.96 5.81 14.87
C LEU A 274 2.00 4.76 14.41
N ALA A 275 2.84 5.10 13.45
CA ALA A 275 3.87 4.20 12.95
C ALA A 275 4.98 3.92 13.96
N LYS A 276 5.33 4.85 14.84
CA LYS A 276 6.42 4.71 15.82
C LYS A 276 6.30 3.44 16.67
N ASP A 277 5.10 3.16 17.16
CA ASP A 277 4.86 1.98 17.99
C ASP A 277 4.83 0.69 17.15
N LEU A 278 4.27 0.76 15.95
CA LEU A 278 4.24 -0.36 15.02
C LEU A 278 5.65 -0.75 14.55
N VAL A 279 6.51 0.22 14.22
CA VAL A 279 7.89 0.00 13.79
C VAL A 279 8.70 -0.76 14.84
N ARG A 280 8.52 -0.43 16.13
CA ARG A 280 9.27 -1.05 17.23
C ARG A 280 8.96 -2.52 17.44
N THR A 281 7.78 -2.96 17.06
CA THR A 281 7.27 -4.31 17.30
C THR A 281 7.08 -5.13 16.02
N SER A 282 7.17 -4.49 14.85
CA SER A 282 6.93 -5.16 13.57
C SER A 282 8.01 -6.20 13.25
N PRO A 283 7.62 -7.43 12.94
CA PRO A 283 8.53 -8.46 12.44
C PRO A 283 8.83 -8.32 10.93
N VAL A 284 8.10 -7.42 10.23
CA VAL A 284 8.20 -7.17 8.79
C VAL A 284 8.69 -5.74 8.58
N PRO A 285 9.55 -5.45 7.57
CA PRO A 285 9.91 -4.09 7.21
C PRO A 285 8.67 -3.23 6.95
N LEU A 286 8.66 -1.99 7.46
CA LEU A 286 7.55 -1.06 7.26
C LEU A 286 7.96 0.07 6.33
N MET A 287 7.05 0.48 5.47
CA MET A 287 7.13 1.69 4.66
C MET A 287 6.09 2.69 5.16
N LEU A 288 6.51 3.92 5.40
CA LEU A 288 5.58 5.00 5.77
C LEU A 288 5.22 5.83 4.55
N THR A 289 3.92 6.03 4.36
CA THR A 289 3.37 6.90 3.31
C THR A 289 2.56 8.05 3.91
N GLY A 290 2.39 9.12 3.12
CA GLY A 290 1.58 10.29 3.51
C GLY A 290 2.39 11.46 4.07
N GLY A 291 2.39 12.61 3.35
CA GLY A 291 2.98 13.87 3.81
C GLY A 291 4.51 13.95 3.84
N VAL A 292 5.23 12.94 3.36
CA VAL A 292 6.71 12.96 3.30
C VAL A 292 7.15 13.70 2.03
N THR A 293 7.29 15.02 2.12
CA THR A 293 7.63 15.89 0.98
C THR A 293 9.03 16.49 1.06
N ARG A 294 9.71 16.39 2.21
CA ARG A 294 11.03 16.98 2.45
C ARG A 294 12.01 15.92 2.92
N ARG A 295 13.29 16.05 2.52
CA ARG A 295 14.37 15.17 2.94
C ARG A 295 14.47 15.08 4.47
N VAL A 296 14.43 16.21 5.17
CA VAL A 296 14.49 16.25 6.65
C VAL A 296 13.34 15.46 7.30
N THR A 297 12.15 15.45 6.69
CA THR A 297 11.02 14.63 7.17
C THR A 297 11.30 13.15 6.96
N ALA A 298 11.84 12.78 5.81
CA ALA A 298 12.22 11.40 5.49
C ALA A 298 13.31 10.88 6.44
N GLU A 299 14.35 11.67 6.67
CA GLU A 299 15.43 11.34 7.62
C GLU A 299 14.91 11.20 9.05
N ARG A 300 13.98 12.08 9.48
CA ARG A 300 13.35 11.97 10.80
C ARG A 300 12.51 10.69 10.95
N VAL A 301 11.84 10.24 9.90
CA VAL A 301 11.11 8.96 9.91
C VAL A 301 12.08 7.82 10.17
N LEU A 302 13.18 7.75 9.45
CA LEU A 302 14.20 6.71 9.62
C LEU A 302 14.95 6.83 10.95
N TYR A 303 15.24 8.06 11.40
CA TYR A 303 15.92 8.30 12.68
C TYR A 303 15.11 7.80 13.88
N ASN A 304 13.81 8.03 13.88
CA ASN A 304 12.93 7.51 14.94
C ASN A 304 12.90 5.98 14.99
N GLU A 305 13.23 5.32 13.88
CA GLU A 305 13.38 3.88 13.79
C GLU A 305 14.77 3.41 14.24
N VAL A 306 15.83 4.14 13.82
CA VAL A 306 17.23 3.76 14.03
C VAL A 306 17.70 4.04 15.47
N ALA A 307 17.11 5.00 16.16
CA ALA A 307 17.50 5.39 17.53
C ALA A 307 17.25 4.31 18.60
N ARG A 308 16.88 3.07 18.24
CA ARG A 308 16.74 1.90 19.13
C ARG A 308 16.83 0.58 18.36
N PRO A 309 17.32 -0.50 18.90
CA PRO A 309 18.32 -0.80 19.93
C PRO A 309 19.72 -1.06 19.33
N THR A 310 20.72 -1.41 20.16
CA THR A 310 22.08 -1.76 19.76
C THR A 310 22.14 -2.72 18.57
N LEU A 311 23.11 -2.57 17.70
CA LEU A 311 23.34 -3.36 16.47
C LEU A 311 23.24 -4.89 16.63
N SER A 312 23.40 -5.40 17.85
CA SER A 312 23.31 -6.84 18.19
C SER A 312 21.89 -7.39 18.26
N GLU A 313 20.85 -6.53 18.29
CA GLU A 313 19.43 -6.96 18.46
C GLU A 313 18.60 -6.78 17.18
N ARG A 314 19.17 -6.28 16.08
CA ARG A 314 18.45 -6.14 14.82
C ARG A 314 18.25 -7.50 14.16
N ARG A 315 17.00 -7.86 13.91
CA ARG A 315 16.71 -8.99 13.03
C ARG A 315 17.24 -8.68 11.63
N PRO A 316 17.82 -9.67 10.88
CA PRO A 316 18.47 -9.44 9.58
C PRO A 316 17.61 -8.74 8.52
N HIS A 317 16.28 -8.78 8.67
CA HIS A 317 15.31 -8.24 7.71
C HIS A 317 14.47 -7.09 8.28
N SER A 318 14.82 -6.53 9.46
CA SER A 318 14.12 -5.35 9.97
C SER A 318 14.68 -4.09 9.32
N GLY A 319 13.79 -3.28 8.76
CA GLY A 319 14.17 -2.01 8.16
C GLY A 319 12.95 -1.24 7.68
N SER A 320 13.03 0.07 7.63
CA SER A 320 11.95 0.92 7.11
C SER A 320 12.34 1.63 5.84
N VAL A 321 11.33 1.93 5.06
CA VAL A 321 11.42 2.64 3.79
C VAL A 321 10.52 3.87 3.87
N VAL A 322 10.97 4.97 3.26
CA VAL A 322 10.22 6.22 3.24
C VAL A 322 9.69 6.48 1.84
N ARG A 323 8.43 6.89 1.77
CA ARG A 323 7.87 7.39 0.53
C ARG A 323 8.34 8.83 0.29
N ALA A 324 9.02 9.09 -0.84
CA ALA A 324 9.14 10.43 -1.39
C ALA A 324 7.85 10.77 -2.17
N THR A 325 7.10 11.78 -1.73
CA THR A 325 6.09 12.43 -2.56
C THR A 325 6.79 13.49 -3.40
N HIS A 326 6.65 13.41 -4.70
CA HIS A 326 7.08 14.51 -5.57
C HIS A 326 6.19 15.72 -5.30
N CYS A 327 6.79 16.85 -4.90
CA CYS A 327 6.13 18.15 -5.05
C CYS A 327 5.89 18.36 -6.54
N ALA A 328 4.65 18.32 -7.00
CA ALA A 328 4.30 19.00 -8.21
C ALA A 328 4.60 20.49 -7.96
N ALA A 329 5.63 21.01 -8.58
CA ALA A 329 5.77 22.44 -8.75
C ALA A 329 4.56 22.90 -9.56
N THR A 330 3.56 23.44 -8.91
CA THR A 330 2.57 24.29 -9.55
C THR A 330 3.30 25.58 -9.90
N GLU A 331 3.86 25.65 -11.09
CA GLU A 331 4.09 26.92 -11.72
C GLU A 331 2.73 27.51 -12.06
N HIS A 332 2.32 28.48 -11.27
CA HIS A 332 1.28 29.41 -11.66
C HIS A 332 1.84 30.33 -12.74
N GLN A 333 1.28 30.26 -13.95
CA GLN A 333 1.06 31.39 -14.82
C GLN A 333 -0.43 31.64 -14.89
#